data_603c5ca7db8402917cf8038b195cad2a
#
_entry.id   603c5ca7db8402917cf8038b195cad2a
#
_cell.length_a   1.000
_cell.length_b   1.000
_cell.length_c   1.000
_cell.angle_alpha   90.00
_cell.angle_beta   90.00
_cell.angle_gamma   90.00
#
_symmetry.space_group_name_H-M   'P 1'
#
loop_
_entity.id
_entity.type
_entity.pdbx_description
1 polymer ?
#
loop_
_entity_poly.entity_id
_entity_poly.type
_entity_poly.pdbx_seq_one_letter_code
_entity_poly.pdbx_strand_id
1 'polypeptide(L)' 'MPRENHVAKQRRIGERLSRAMVKAHMDRRELAALTGYSEAQIALWEHGRAPLYPAELIKLCHTLDVLPEWLLCWERRLY' A
#
# COMPACT_ATOMS: atom_id res chain seq x y z
N MET A 1 -26.35 4.19 0.58
CA MET A 1 -25.02 4.17 1.15
C MET A 1 -24.02 4.80 0.22
N PRO A 2 -23.30 5.80 0.68
CA PRO A 2 -22.29 6.41 -0.17
C PRO A 2 -21.17 5.41 -0.42
N ARG A 3 -20.76 5.32 -1.66
CA ARG A 3 -19.62 4.50 -2.04
C ARG A 3 -18.35 5.31 -1.87
N GLU A 4 -17.37 4.67 -1.31
CA GLU A 4 -16.04 5.24 -1.26
C GLU A 4 -15.51 5.41 -2.69
N ASN A 5 -15.04 6.59 -3.05
CA ASN A 5 -14.49 6.82 -4.36
C ASN A 5 -13.03 6.32 -4.43
N HIS A 6 -12.47 6.27 -5.65
CA HIS A 6 -11.11 5.78 -5.86
C HIS A 6 -10.06 6.58 -5.11
N VAL A 7 -10.25 7.88 -5.01
CA VAL A 7 -9.29 8.76 -4.33
C VAL A 7 -9.23 8.44 -2.85
N ALA A 8 -10.39 8.32 -2.20
CA ALA A 8 -10.45 7.99 -0.78
C ALA A 8 -9.86 6.61 -0.50
N LYS A 9 -10.15 5.63 -1.35
CA LYS A 9 -9.61 4.29 -1.19
C LYS A 9 -8.09 4.26 -1.38
N GLN A 10 -7.59 4.93 -2.40
CA GLN A 10 -6.14 5.02 -2.63
C GLN A 10 -5.42 5.67 -1.46
N ARG A 11 -6.03 6.69 -0.86
CA ARG A 11 -5.47 7.36 0.31
C ARG A 11 -5.39 6.42 1.51
N ARG A 12 -6.41 5.62 1.75
CA ARG A 12 -6.41 4.64 2.84
C ARG A 12 -5.37 3.56 2.62
N ILE A 13 -5.23 3.09 1.40
CA ILE A 13 -4.19 2.12 1.04
C ILE A 13 -2.81 2.73 1.29
N GLY A 14 -2.60 3.98 0.88
CA GLY A 14 -1.35 4.68 1.11
C GLY A 14 -1.01 4.83 2.59
N GLU A 15 -1.99 5.11 3.43
CA GLU A 15 -1.79 5.18 4.87
C GLU A 15 -1.36 3.84 5.45
N ARG A 16 -1.96 2.74 4.98
CA ARG A 16 -1.57 1.40 5.40
C ARG A 16 -0.19 1.02 4.89
N LEU A 17 0.16 1.44 3.69
CA LEU A 17 1.50 1.24 3.16
C LEU A 17 2.54 1.92 4.07
N SER A 18 2.27 3.17 4.46
CA SER A 18 3.16 3.89 5.38
C SER A 18 3.28 3.17 6.72
N ARG A 19 2.18 2.67 7.26
CA ARG A 19 2.20 1.89 8.52
C ARG A 19 3.01 0.62 8.38
N ALA A 20 2.87 -0.08 7.27
CA ALA A 20 3.61 -1.31 7.03
C ALA A 20 5.12 -1.05 6.96
N MET A 21 5.50 0.06 6.34
CA MET A 21 6.90 0.47 6.28
C MET A 21 7.46 0.78 7.66
N VAL A 22 6.72 1.52 8.47
CA VAL A 22 7.12 1.81 9.85
C VAL A 22 7.28 0.52 10.65
N LYS A 23 6.32 -0.37 10.55
CA LYS A 23 6.35 -1.65 11.26
C LYS A 23 7.53 -2.51 10.83
N ALA A 24 7.89 -2.46 9.55
CA ALA A 24 9.02 -3.21 9.01
C ALA A 24 10.36 -2.48 9.23
N HIS A 25 10.34 -1.31 9.83
CA HIS A 25 11.52 -0.46 10.02
C HIS A 25 12.21 -0.12 8.69
N MET A 26 11.41 0.13 7.66
CA MET A 26 11.89 0.49 6.33
C MET A 26 11.48 1.90 5.97
N ASP A 27 12.40 2.65 5.39
CA ASP A 27 12.08 3.91 4.74
C ASP A 27 11.85 3.67 3.24
N ARG A 28 11.48 4.72 2.50
CA ARG A 28 11.25 4.62 1.06
C ARG A 28 12.48 4.12 0.30
N ARG A 29 13.63 4.58 0.71
CA ARG A 29 14.90 4.23 0.08
C ARG A 29 15.15 2.73 0.16
N GLU A 30 14.97 2.16 1.34
CA GLU A 30 15.13 0.72 1.55
C GLU A 30 14.10 -0.08 0.78
N LEU A 31 12.84 0.35 0.83
CA LEU A 31 11.79 -0.33 0.10
C LEU A 31 12.02 -0.28 -1.41
N ALA A 32 12.47 0.87 -1.92
CA ALA A 32 12.82 1.02 -3.32
C ALA A 32 13.94 0.06 -3.72
N ALA A 33 14.97 -0.04 -2.88
CA ALA A 33 16.08 -0.94 -3.15
C ALA A 33 15.65 -2.41 -3.20
N LEU A 34 14.74 -2.81 -2.32
CA LEU A 34 14.28 -4.20 -2.24
C LEU A 34 13.29 -4.57 -3.34
N THR A 35 12.49 -3.62 -3.79
CA THR A 35 11.42 -3.90 -4.76
C THR A 35 11.80 -3.55 -6.19
N GLY A 36 12.76 -2.67 -6.37
CA GLY A 36 13.08 -2.12 -7.68
C GLY A 36 12.20 -0.97 -8.12
N TYR A 37 11.22 -0.58 -7.31
CA TYR A 37 10.40 0.61 -7.59
C TYR A 37 11.17 1.86 -7.16
N SER A 38 10.87 2.99 -7.81
CA SER A 38 11.50 4.26 -7.43
C SER A 38 10.91 4.81 -6.14
N GLU A 39 11.70 5.60 -5.42
CA GLU A 39 11.19 6.29 -4.22
C GLU A 39 10.03 7.20 -4.58
N ALA A 40 10.08 7.84 -5.75
CA ALA A 40 8.99 8.71 -6.22
C ALA A 40 7.70 7.92 -6.42
N GLN A 41 7.77 6.72 -6.99
CA GLN A 41 6.60 5.87 -7.17
C GLN A 41 6.02 5.44 -5.82
N ILE A 42 6.87 5.05 -4.89
CA ILE A 42 6.43 4.68 -3.55
C ILE A 42 5.75 5.86 -2.85
N ALA A 43 6.30 7.07 -3.01
CA ALA A 43 5.70 8.26 -2.45
C ALA A 43 4.30 8.53 -3.03
N LEU A 44 4.11 8.31 -4.32
CA LEU A 44 2.80 8.45 -4.95
C LEU A 44 1.78 7.49 -4.34
N TRP A 45 2.18 6.24 -4.10
CA TRP A 45 1.30 5.28 -3.45
C TRP A 45 0.99 5.67 -2.01
N GLU A 46 1.98 6.09 -1.24
CA GLU A 46 1.78 6.50 0.15
C GLU A 46 0.82 7.68 0.28
N HIS A 47 0.87 8.60 -0.69
CA HIS A 47 0.00 9.77 -0.70
C HIS A 47 -1.35 9.52 -1.37
N GLY A 48 -1.59 8.31 -1.84
CA GLY A 48 -2.84 7.97 -2.51
C GLY A 48 -3.03 8.65 -3.85
N ARG A 49 -1.94 8.95 -4.54
CA ARG A 49 -1.96 9.67 -5.82
C ARG A 49 -1.78 8.76 -7.03
N ALA A 50 -1.57 7.49 -6.81
CA ALA A 50 -1.46 6.50 -7.87
C ALA A 50 -2.13 5.21 -7.44
N PRO A 51 -2.78 4.49 -8.36
CA PRO A 51 -3.37 3.21 -8.04
C PRO A 51 -2.29 2.16 -7.82
N LEU A 52 -2.59 1.20 -6.97
CA LEU A 52 -1.72 0.07 -6.70
C LEU A 52 -2.27 -1.14 -7.46
N TYR A 53 -1.57 -1.56 -8.49
CA TYR A 53 -2.00 -2.69 -9.32
C TYR A 53 -1.57 -4.01 -8.70
N PRO A 54 -2.20 -5.14 -9.11
CA PRO A 54 -1.98 -6.43 -8.45
C PRO A 54 -0.52 -6.88 -8.36
N ALA A 55 0.26 -6.73 -9.41
CA ALA A 55 1.66 -7.15 -9.40
C ALA A 55 2.48 -6.36 -8.37
N GLU A 56 2.23 -5.07 -8.29
CA GLU A 56 2.91 -4.18 -7.35
C GLU A 56 2.45 -4.46 -5.93
N LEU A 57 1.15 -4.66 -5.75
CA LEU A 57 0.56 -5.01 -4.48
C LEU A 57 1.21 -6.26 -3.89
N ILE A 58 1.29 -7.33 -4.69
CA ILE A 58 1.85 -8.60 -4.25
C ILE A 58 3.31 -8.43 -3.84
N LYS A 59 4.08 -7.72 -4.64
CA LYS A 59 5.49 -7.50 -4.37
C LYS A 59 5.72 -6.70 -3.09
N LEU A 60 4.94 -5.63 -2.89
CA LEU A 60 5.01 -4.82 -1.67
C LEU A 60 4.60 -5.64 -0.45
N CYS A 61 3.53 -6.39 -0.55
CA CYS A 61 3.06 -7.23 0.56
C CYS A 61 4.09 -8.28 0.94
N HIS A 62 4.72 -8.90 -0.04
CA HIS A 62 5.76 -9.88 0.19
C HIS A 62 6.97 -9.26 0.90
N THR A 63 7.40 -8.11 0.40
CA THR A 63 8.56 -7.41 0.95
C THR A 63 8.32 -6.91 2.36
N LEU A 64 7.13 -6.42 2.63
CA LEU A 64 6.76 -5.84 3.93
C LEU A 64 6.14 -6.86 4.89
N ASP A 65 5.92 -8.09 4.43
CA ASP A 65 5.33 -9.18 5.22
C ASP A 65 3.96 -8.79 5.78
N VAL A 66 3.09 -8.31 4.91
CA VAL A 66 1.70 -7.99 5.25
C VAL A 66 0.76 -8.71 4.29
N LEU A 67 -0.48 -8.90 4.72
CA LEU A 67 -1.49 -9.53 3.88
C LEU A 67 -2.05 -8.54 2.87
N PRO A 68 -2.27 -8.98 1.61
CA PRO A 68 -2.88 -8.12 0.59
C PRO A 68 -4.23 -7.55 1.01
N GLU A 69 -5.05 -8.34 1.69
CA GLU A 69 -6.36 -7.90 2.16
C GLU A 69 -6.24 -6.74 3.14
N TRP A 70 -5.26 -6.80 4.01
CA TRP A 70 -5.01 -5.72 4.96
C TRP A 70 -4.54 -4.45 4.25
N LEU A 71 -3.59 -4.57 3.32
CA LEU A 71 -3.07 -3.41 2.60
C LEU A 71 -4.15 -2.76 1.74
N LEU A 72 -5.00 -3.56 1.11
CA LEU A 72 -6.10 -3.07 0.29
C LEU A 72 -7.27 -2.52 1.09
N CYS A 73 -7.20 -2.57 2.41
CA CYS A 73 -8.32 -2.17 3.27
C CYS A 73 -9.57 -2.99 3.00
N TRP A 74 -9.39 -4.23 2.60
CA TRP A 74 -10.51 -5.12 2.31
C TRP A 74 -10.97 -5.81 3.58
N GLU A 75 -12.02 -5.29 4.16
CA GLU A 75 -12.58 -5.87 5.36
C GLU A 75 -13.70 -6.83 4.98
N ARG A 76 -13.56 -8.05 5.45
CA ARG A 76 -14.61 -9.03 5.31
C ARG A 76 -15.65 -8.81 6.37
N ARG A 77 -16.89 -8.68 5.95
CA ARG A 77 -18.01 -8.70 6.87
C ARG A 77 -18.57 -10.12 6.91
N LEU A 78 -18.64 -10.65 8.09
CA LEU A 78 -19.28 -11.95 8.33
C LEU A 78 -20.69 -11.67 8.80
N TYR A 79 -21.63 -12.28 8.13
CA TYR A 79 -23.03 -12.17 8.49
C TYR A 79 -23.54 -13.49 8.97
#